data_be577f5b07a35aa2d3903a45a3bbaf29
#
_entry.id   be577f5b07a35aa2d3903a45a3bbaf29
#
_cell.length_a   1.000
_cell.length_b   1.000
_cell.length_c   1.000
_cell.angle_alpha   90.00
_cell.angle_beta   90.00
_cell.angle_gamma   90.00
#
_symmetry.space_group_name_H-M   'P 1'
#
loop_
_entity.id
_entity.type
_entity.pdbx_description
1 polymer ?
#
loop_
_entity_poly.entity_id
_entity_poly.type
_entity_poly.pdbx_seq_one_letter_code
_entity_poly.pdbx_strand_id
1 'polypeptide(L)'
;VRASSSFPAFFCPYEYKDHIFLDGGTIDNIPVNEVKLQGADKVITVNFKPIEIESKSNVMDIILRTIDIMGNKIIEDDIKKSDYILTIPTDDKIGFLDSNEIKKCYEYGYKTTCEKINEIKNM
;
A
#
# COMPACT_ATOMS: atom_id res chain seq x y z
N VAL A 1 3.42 5.16 13.72
CA VAL A 1 4.37 4.90 12.62
C VAL A 1 5.06 3.56 12.80
N ARG A 2 5.82 3.34 13.91
CA ARG A 2 6.56 2.09 14.09
C ARG A 2 5.68 0.85 14.05
N ALA A 3 4.52 0.86 14.72
CA ALA A 3 3.55 -0.24 14.68
C ALA A 3 3.06 -0.49 13.25
N SER A 4 2.68 0.58 12.54
CA SER A 4 2.22 0.54 11.15
C SER A 4 3.27 0.07 10.14
N SER A 5 4.54 0.03 10.54
CA SER A 5 5.64 -0.46 9.70
C SER A 5 6.18 -1.82 10.17
N SER A 6 5.49 -2.47 11.12
CA SER A 6 5.90 -3.78 11.65
C SER A 6 5.36 -4.91 10.77
N PHE A 7 5.81 -4.95 9.51
CA PHE A 7 5.37 -5.95 8.53
C PHE A 7 5.77 -7.36 8.99
N PRO A 8 4.83 -8.31 9.05
CA PRO A 8 5.09 -9.68 9.49
C PRO A 8 6.20 -10.35 8.70
N ALA A 9 6.99 -11.19 9.36
CA ALA A 9 8.16 -11.89 8.86
C ALA A 9 9.41 -11.04 8.59
N PHE A 10 9.30 -9.69 8.49
CA PHE A 10 10.46 -8.81 8.28
C PHE A 10 10.84 -8.01 9.51
N PHE A 11 9.85 -7.56 10.26
CA PHE A 11 10.07 -6.73 11.44
C PHE A 11 9.41 -7.32 12.68
N CYS A 12 10.03 -7.10 13.84
CA CYS A 12 9.43 -7.47 15.12
C CYS A 12 8.17 -6.65 15.37
N PRO A 13 7.12 -7.29 15.92
CA PRO A 13 5.94 -6.57 16.37
C PRO A 13 6.28 -5.42 17.33
N TYR A 14 5.44 -4.41 17.37
CA TYR A 14 5.58 -3.33 18.34
C TYR A 14 4.75 -3.60 19.57
N GLU A 15 5.42 -3.74 20.72
CA GLU A 15 4.75 -3.97 22.00
C GLU A 15 4.49 -2.64 22.72
N TYR A 16 3.27 -2.42 23.16
CA TYR A 16 2.90 -1.27 23.96
C TYR A 16 1.71 -1.59 24.85
N LYS A 17 1.83 -1.35 26.18
CA LYS A 17 0.78 -1.53 27.18
C LYS A 17 0.03 -2.87 27.03
N ASP A 18 0.70 -3.98 27.19
CA ASP A 18 0.16 -5.34 27.14
C ASP A 18 -0.49 -5.72 25.79
N HIS A 19 -0.29 -4.91 24.75
CA HIS A 19 -0.74 -5.17 23.38
C HIS A 19 0.43 -5.35 22.43
N ILE A 20 0.24 -6.26 21.47
CA ILE A 20 1.17 -6.51 20.37
C ILE A 20 0.56 -5.94 19.10
N PHE A 21 1.27 -5.00 18.48
CA PHE A 21 0.83 -4.34 17.25
C PHE A 21 1.64 -4.83 16.06
N LEU A 22 0.95 -5.07 14.95
CA LEU A 22 1.50 -5.40 13.65
C LEU A 22 1.18 -4.28 12.65
N ASP A 23 1.73 -4.40 11.46
CA ASP A 23 1.40 -3.54 10.33
C ASP A 23 -0.10 -3.58 10.04
N GLY A 24 -0.72 -2.40 9.94
CA GLY A 24 -2.15 -2.26 9.65
C GLY A 24 -2.55 -2.84 8.31
N GLY A 25 -1.63 -2.87 7.34
CA GLY A 25 -1.83 -3.50 6.04
C GLY A 25 -2.16 -4.99 6.09
N THR A 26 -1.95 -5.63 7.24
CA THR A 26 -2.34 -7.03 7.46
C THR A 26 -3.86 -7.24 7.50
N ILE A 27 -4.61 -6.21 7.92
CA ILE A 27 -6.07 -6.27 8.10
C ILE A 27 -6.77 -5.29 7.16
N ASP A 28 -6.26 -4.05 7.08
CA ASP A 28 -6.83 -2.97 6.27
C ASP A 28 -5.71 -2.07 5.73
N ASN A 29 -5.24 -2.39 4.54
CA ASN A 29 -4.14 -1.68 3.90
C ASN A 29 -4.56 -0.30 3.36
N ILE A 30 -5.85 -0.12 3.06
CA ILE A 30 -6.42 1.12 2.52
C ILE A 30 -7.69 1.48 3.32
N PRO A 31 -7.55 2.12 4.51
CA PRO A 31 -8.62 2.31 5.49
C PRO A 31 -9.57 3.47 5.10
N VAL A 32 -10.23 3.38 3.96
CA VAL A 32 -11.14 4.42 3.44
C VAL A 32 -12.30 4.66 4.40
N ASN A 33 -12.88 3.59 4.94
CA ASN A 33 -14.01 3.70 5.87
C ASN A 33 -13.60 4.45 7.14
N GLU A 34 -12.44 4.13 7.70
CA GLU A 34 -11.94 4.75 8.92
C GLU A 34 -11.68 6.26 8.72
N VAL A 35 -11.11 6.63 7.58
CA VAL A 35 -10.87 8.04 7.23
C VAL A 35 -12.20 8.80 7.09
N LYS A 36 -13.20 8.20 6.45
CA LYS A 36 -14.55 8.81 6.34
C LYS A 36 -15.25 8.91 7.70
N LEU A 37 -15.14 7.90 8.56
CA LEU A 37 -15.69 7.93 9.93
C LEU A 37 -15.05 9.02 10.78
N GLN A 38 -13.81 9.41 10.52
CA GLN A 38 -13.14 10.51 11.19
C GLN A 38 -13.51 11.90 10.62
N GLY A 39 -14.44 11.96 9.68
CA GLY A 39 -15.03 13.22 9.18
C GLY A 39 -14.37 13.76 7.91
N ALA A 40 -13.65 12.95 7.14
CA ALA A 40 -13.16 13.38 5.83
C ALA A 40 -14.32 13.49 4.83
N ASP A 41 -14.47 14.65 4.19
CA ASP A 41 -15.45 14.88 3.13
C ASP A 41 -15.06 14.20 1.82
N LYS A 42 -13.76 14.11 1.56
CA LYS A 42 -13.17 13.52 0.36
C LYS A 42 -11.99 12.61 0.73
N VAL A 43 -11.89 11.48 0.07
CA VAL A 43 -10.80 10.52 0.27
C VAL A 43 -10.10 10.23 -1.05
N ILE A 44 -8.81 10.50 -1.07
CA ILE A 44 -7.91 10.12 -2.17
C ILE A 44 -7.15 8.88 -1.73
N THR A 45 -7.32 7.79 -2.45
CA THR A 45 -6.55 6.57 -2.23
C THR A 45 -5.36 6.54 -3.17
N VAL A 46 -4.16 6.33 -2.61
CA VAL A 46 -2.96 6.03 -3.39
C VAL A 46 -2.76 4.53 -3.40
N ASN A 47 -2.80 3.94 -4.58
CA ASN A 47 -2.63 2.51 -4.78
C ASN A 47 -1.48 2.23 -5.73
N PHE A 48 -0.88 1.05 -5.64
CA PHE A 48 0.20 0.62 -6.53
C PHE A 48 -0.32 -0.42 -7.51
N LYS A 49 0.23 -0.40 -8.73
CA LYS A 49 -0.06 -1.46 -9.71
C LYS A 49 0.45 -2.80 -9.14
N PRO A 50 -0.35 -3.87 -9.17
CA PRO A 50 0.11 -5.19 -8.75
C PRO A 50 1.35 -5.63 -9.53
N ILE A 51 2.33 -6.19 -8.83
CA ILE A 51 3.54 -6.74 -9.43
C ILE A 51 3.23 -8.14 -9.94
N GLU A 52 3.64 -8.46 -11.18
CA GLU A 52 3.53 -9.80 -11.73
C GLU A 52 4.67 -10.69 -11.19
N ILE A 53 4.37 -11.95 -10.92
CA ILE A 53 5.38 -12.92 -10.44
C ILE A 53 6.10 -13.53 -11.62
N GLU A 54 7.43 -13.47 -11.60
CA GLU A 54 8.25 -14.27 -12.51
C GLU A 54 8.24 -15.76 -12.11
N SER A 55 8.42 -16.64 -13.08
CA SER A 55 8.38 -18.11 -12.92
C SER A 55 9.49 -18.70 -12.03
N LYS A 56 10.43 -17.90 -11.56
CA LYS A 56 11.56 -18.30 -10.69
C LYS A 56 11.46 -17.69 -9.28
N SER A 57 10.28 -17.70 -8.68
CA SER A 57 10.07 -17.18 -7.33
C SER A 57 10.59 -18.14 -6.27
N ASN A 58 11.26 -17.62 -5.25
CA ASN A 58 11.64 -18.39 -4.06
C ASN A 58 10.44 -18.50 -3.09
N VAL A 59 10.59 -19.33 -2.03
CA VAL A 59 9.51 -19.55 -1.05
C VAL A 59 9.07 -18.25 -0.39
N MET A 60 9.99 -17.31 -0.11
CA MET A 60 9.68 -16.04 0.50
C MET A 60 8.84 -15.16 -0.42
N ASP A 61 9.16 -15.12 -1.71
CA ASP A 61 8.39 -14.39 -2.72
C ASP A 61 6.95 -14.93 -2.81
N ILE A 62 6.78 -16.24 -2.71
CA ILE A 62 5.46 -16.88 -2.71
C ILE A 62 4.66 -16.49 -1.46
N ILE A 63 5.29 -16.48 -0.28
CA ILE A 63 4.64 -16.06 0.97
C ILE A 63 4.20 -14.60 0.87
N LEU A 64 5.10 -13.70 0.46
CA LEU A 64 4.79 -12.27 0.31
C LEU A 64 3.64 -12.06 -0.67
N ARG A 65 3.68 -12.75 -1.79
CA ARG A 65 2.62 -12.66 -2.79
C ARG A 65 1.28 -13.19 -2.28
N THR A 66 1.30 -14.23 -1.47
CA THR A 66 0.07 -14.75 -0.85
C THR A 66 -0.54 -13.69 0.06
N ILE A 67 0.25 -13.05 0.91
CA ILE A 67 -0.18 -11.96 1.78
C ILE A 67 -0.75 -10.80 0.94
N ASP A 68 -0.08 -10.43 -0.14
CA ASP A 68 -0.48 -9.37 -1.05
C ASP A 68 -1.83 -9.65 -1.74
N ILE A 69 -2.02 -10.88 -2.23
CA ILE A 69 -3.30 -11.32 -2.81
C ILE A 69 -4.43 -11.27 -1.78
N MET A 70 -4.17 -11.74 -0.56
CA MET A 70 -5.14 -11.70 0.53
C MET A 70 -5.49 -10.26 0.89
N GLY A 71 -4.49 -9.38 1.05
CA GLY A 71 -4.68 -7.97 1.32
C GLY A 71 -5.48 -7.26 0.22
N ASN A 72 -5.11 -7.46 -1.03
CA ASN A 72 -5.82 -6.88 -2.17
C ASN A 72 -7.30 -7.32 -2.24
N LYS A 73 -7.60 -8.56 -1.85
CA LYS A 73 -8.99 -9.03 -1.80
C LYS A 73 -9.81 -8.34 -0.71
N ILE A 74 -9.19 -8.09 0.45
CA ILE A 74 -9.85 -7.40 1.57
C ILE A 74 -10.21 -5.96 1.20
N ILE A 75 -9.30 -5.25 0.55
CA ILE A 75 -9.47 -3.82 0.23
C ILE A 75 -10.29 -3.55 -1.05
N GLU A 76 -10.62 -4.56 -1.83
CA GLU A 76 -11.30 -4.41 -3.13
C GLU A 76 -12.60 -3.58 -3.04
N ASP A 77 -13.38 -3.78 -1.98
CA ASP A 77 -14.63 -3.05 -1.77
C ASP A 77 -14.39 -1.67 -1.13
N ASP A 78 -13.36 -1.50 -0.34
CA ASP A 78 -13.05 -0.22 0.31
C ASP A 78 -12.43 0.78 -0.66
N ILE A 79 -11.59 0.34 -1.57
CA ILE A 79 -11.06 1.18 -2.66
C ILE A 79 -12.20 1.83 -3.47
N LYS A 80 -13.27 1.10 -3.76
CA LYS A 80 -14.43 1.60 -4.52
C LYS A 80 -15.17 2.74 -3.83
N LYS A 81 -15.00 2.89 -2.52
CA LYS A 81 -15.60 3.97 -1.71
C LYS A 81 -14.75 5.25 -1.71
N SER A 82 -13.56 5.23 -2.27
CA SER A 82 -12.72 6.41 -2.46
C SER A 82 -13.35 7.37 -3.47
N ASP A 83 -13.18 8.65 -3.23
CA ASP A 83 -13.64 9.67 -4.19
C ASP A 83 -12.69 9.78 -5.39
N TYR A 84 -11.41 9.45 -5.19
CA TYR A 84 -10.41 9.35 -6.24
C TYR A 84 -9.40 8.24 -5.94
N ILE A 85 -8.99 7.52 -6.98
CA ILE A 85 -7.96 6.47 -6.88
C ILE A 85 -6.77 6.87 -7.75
N LEU A 86 -5.64 7.15 -7.11
CA LEU A 86 -4.39 7.45 -7.77
C LEU A 86 -3.55 6.16 -7.82
N THR A 87 -3.51 5.51 -8.98
CA THR A 87 -2.69 4.31 -9.17
C THR A 87 -1.31 4.70 -9.66
N ILE A 88 -0.29 4.40 -8.85
CA ILE A 88 1.12 4.64 -9.19
C ILE A 88 1.66 3.42 -9.95
N PRO A 89 2.21 3.59 -11.16
CA PRO A 89 2.90 2.52 -11.85
C PRO A 89 4.18 2.15 -11.08
N THR A 90 4.39 0.86 -10.86
CA THR A 90 5.63 0.33 -10.29
C THR A 90 6.42 -0.40 -11.36
N ASP A 91 7.74 -0.39 -11.23
CA ASP A 91 8.61 -1.20 -12.06
C ASP A 91 8.76 -2.58 -11.41
N ASP A 92 8.42 -3.64 -12.14
CA ASP A 92 8.45 -5.03 -11.65
C ASP A 92 9.86 -5.49 -11.21
N LYS A 93 10.89 -4.67 -11.48
CA LYS A 93 12.28 -4.93 -11.08
C LYS A 93 12.64 -4.39 -9.71
N ILE A 94 11.77 -3.59 -9.07
CA ILE A 94 12.05 -3.03 -7.75
C ILE A 94 11.80 -4.09 -6.70
N GLY A 95 12.89 -4.53 -6.04
CA GLY A 95 12.82 -5.46 -4.92
C GLY A 95 12.18 -4.83 -3.68
N PHE A 96 11.51 -5.64 -2.87
CA PHE A 96 10.78 -5.19 -1.65
C PHE A 96 11.63 -4.36 -0.68
N LEU A 97 12.94 -4.63 -0.58
CA LEU A 97 13.87 -3.91 0.30
C LEU A 97 14.97 -3.17 -0.47
N ASP A 98 14.75 -2.82 -1.73
CA ASP A 98 15.75 -2.15 -2.55
C ASP A 98 15.79 -0.64 -2.26
N SER A 99 16.65 -0.26 -1.33
CA SER A 99 16.85 1.14 -0.95
C SER A 99 17.47 2.01 -2.07
N ASN A 100 18.09 1.40 -3.08
CA ASN A 100 18.70 2.15 -4.18
C ASN A 100 17.65 2.71 -5.15
N GLU A 101 16.46 2.10 -5.18
CA GLU A 101 15.35 2.48 -6.04
C GLU A 101 14.38 3.50 -5.41
N ILE A 102 14.62 3.92 -4.17
CA ILE A 102 13.75 4.88 -3.45
C ILE A 102 13.52 6.16 -4.26
N LYS A 103 14.58 6.71 -4.87
CA LYS A 103 14.49 7.93 -5.67
C LYS A 103 13.57 7.72 -6.89
N LYS A 104 13.67 6.58 -7.55
CA LYS A 104 12.86 6.21 -8.69
C LYS A 104 11.38 6.03 -8.31
N CYS A 105 11.11 5.40 -7.17
CA CYS A 105 9.75 5.29 -6.63
C CYS A 105 9.15 6.68 -6.35
N TYR A 106 9.94 7.59 -5.75
CA TYR A 106 9.52 8.97 -5.54
C TYR A 106 9.18 9.68 -6.86
N GLU A 107 10.04 9.55 -7.88
CA GLU A 107 9.83 10.16 -9.20
C GLU A 107 8.56 9.63 -9.88
N TYR A 108 8.27 8.33 -9.77
CA TYR A 108 7.01 7.76 -10.28
C TYR A 108 5.79 8.36 -9.59
N GLY A 109 5.79 8.42 -8.26
CA GLY A 109 4.71 9.02 -7.50
C GLY A 109 4.49 10.48 -7.85
N TYR A 110 5.57 11.27 -7.87
CA TYR A 110 5.53 12.70 -8.19
C TYR A 110 4.99 12.95 -9.60
N LYS A 111 5.55 12.27 -10.61
CA LYS A 111 5.16 12.43 -12.02
C LYS A 111 3.68 12.06 -12.22
N THR A 112 3.27 10.89 -11.74
CA THR A 112 1.89 10.43 -11.86
C THR A 112 0.91 11.40 -11.20
N THR A 113 1.26 11.92 -10.02
CA THR A 113 0.43 12.91 -9.33
C THR A 113 0.34 14.21 -10.12
N CYS A 114 1.45 14.72 -10.67
CA CYS A 114 1.44 15.93 -11.50
C CYS A 114 0.58 15.77 -12.75
N GLU A 115 0.62 14.62 -13.41
CA GLU A 115 -0.22 14.33 -14.57
C GLU A 115 -1.73 14.32 -14.22
N LYS A 116 -2.08 13.93 -12.99
CA LYS A 116 -3.45 13.80 -12.51
C LYS A 116 -3.94 14.98 -11.65
N ILE A 117 -3.11 15.99 -11.44
CA ILE A 117 -3.40 17.09 -10.49
C ILE A 117 -4.70 17.85 -10.80
N ASN A 118 -5.02 18.01 -12.09
CA ASN A 118 -6.25 18.72 -12.47
C ASN A 118 -7.51 17.87 -12.20
N GLU A 119 -7.43 16.56 -12.37
CA GLU A 119 -8.52 15.65 -12.03
C GLU A 119 -8.77 15.68 -10.51
N ILE A 120 -7.69 15.62 -9.72
CA ILE A 120 -7.74 15.67 -8.25
C ILE A 120 -8.33 16.99 -7.75
N LYS A 121 -7.98 18.12 -8.36
CA LYS A 121 -8.49 19.43 -7.93
C LYS A 121 -9.97 19.66 -8.26
N ASN A 122 -10.50 18.91 -9.22
CA ASN A 122 -11.88 19.06 -9.70
C ASN A 122 -12.84 18.00 -9.11
N MET A 123 -12.39 17.19 -8.13
CA MET A 123 -13.20 16.20 -7.41
C MET A 123 -14.34 16.86 -6.61
#